data_e36fe62e5c023137f92aa90e5a597949
#
_entry.id   e36fe62e5c023137f92aa90e5a597949
#
_cell.length_a   1.000
_cell.length_b   1.000
_cell.length_c   1.000
_cell.angle_alpha   90.00
_cell.angle_beta   90.00
_cell.angle_gamma   90.00
#
_symmetry.space_group_name_H-M   'P 1'
#
loop_
_entity.id
_entity.type
_entity.pdbx_description
1 polymer ?
#
loop_
_entity_poly.entity_id
_entity_poly.type
_entity_poly.pdbx_seq_one_letter_code
_entity_poly.pdbx_strand_id
1 'polypeptide(L)'
;MQFHSFLEFVPKIQELPLPGLSEQLTMAPAMRKQLLEKPIINPKNAAVICLFYKGIHGETSFYLIRRSSYPGVHSNQVGFPGGKLEKNDIDLAHTALRETQ
;
A
#
# COMPACT_ATOMS: atom_id res chain seq x y z
N MET A 1 -11.61 15.01 7.07
CA MET A 1 -11.49 15.90 5.89
C MET A 1 -12.59 15.59 4.91
N GLN A 2 -13.26 16.59 4.42
CA GLN A 2 -14.25 16.42 3.34
C GLN A 2 -13.57 16.00 2.05
N PHE A 3 -14.22 15.16 1.26
CA PHE A 3 -13.62 14.56 0.07
C PHE A 3 -13.24 15.59 -1.00
N HIS A 4 -14.07 16.64 -1.18
CA HIS A 4 -13.72 17.71 -2.12
C HIS A 4 -12.45 18.46 -1.71
N SER A 5 -12.27 18.73 -0.40
CA SER A 5 -11.05 19.36 0.11
C SER A 5 -9.83 18.44 -0.06
N PHE A 6 -10.00 17.15 0.14
CA PHE A 6 -8.95 16.17 -0.14
C PHE A 6 -8.49 16.22 -1.60
N LEU A 7 -9.43 16.29 -2.55
CA LEU A 7 -9.10 16.36 -3.97
C LEU A 7 -8.24 17.60 -4.33
N GLU A 8 -8.41 18.72 -3.62
CA GLU A 8 -7.57 19.90 -3.80
C GLU A 8 -6.11 19.69 -3.36
N PHE A 9 -5.87 18.74 -2.46
CA PHE A 9 -4.52 18.37 -2.02
C PHE A 9 -3.82 17.36 -2.94
N VAL A 10 -4.55 16.61 -3.75
CA VAL A 10 -3.98 15.56 -4.59
C VAL A 10 -2.84 16.06 -5.49
N PRO A 11 -2.96 17.19 -6.22
CA PRO A 11 -1.85 17.71 -7.02
C PRO A 11 -0.60 18.02 -6.17
N LYS A 12 -0.80 18.57 -4.97
CA LYS A 12 0.30 18.89 -4.04
C LYS A 12 0.99 17.63 -3.52
N ILE A 13 0.22 16.58 -3.24
CA ILE A 13 0.77 15.27 -2.81
C ILE A 13 1.65 14.68 -3.91
N GLN A 14 1.24 14.79 -5.17
CA GLN A 14 2.00 14.28 -6.31
C GLN A 14 3.34 14.99 -6.52
N GLU A 15 3.45 16.24 -6.07
CA GLU A 15 4.69 17.03 -6.15
C GLU A 15 5.65 16.77 -4.98
N LEU A 16 5.20 16.12 -3.90
CA LEU A 16 6.04 15.82 -2.75
C LEU A 16 7.07 14.73 -3.08
N PRO A 17 8.31 14.87 -2.58
CA PRO A 17 9.27 13.79 -2.67
C PRO A 17 8.79 12.57 -1.88
N LEU A 18 9.04 11.38 -2.42
CA LEU A 18 8.70 10.14 -1.72
C LEU A 18 9.54 10.02 -0.44
N PRO A 19 8.92 9.54 0.66
CA PRO A 19 9.68 9.31 1.89
C PRO A 19 10.74 8.23 1.68
N GLY A 20 11.89 8.43 2.28
CA GLY A 20 13.02 7.52 2.23
C GLY A 20 12.91 6.38 3.24
N LEU A 21 13.99 5.59 3.33
CA LEU A 21 14.04 4.44 4.22
C LEU A 21 13.95 4.85 5.70
N SER A 22 14.54 5.98 6.09
CA SER A 22 14.51 6.47 7.47
C SER A 22 13.09 6.73 7.95
N GLU A 23 12.27 7.36 7.13
CA GLU A 23 10.87 7.64 7.44
C GLU A 23 10.05 6.35 7.51
N GLN A 24 10.29 5.42 6.59
CA GLN A 24 9.62 4.11 6.57
C GLN A 24 9.93 3.27 7.82
N LEU A 25 11.12 3.43 8.38
CA LEU A 25 11.55 2.68 9.56
C LEU A 25 11.09 3.29 10.89
N THR A 26 10.51 4.48 10.89
CA THR A 26 10.08 5.18 12.10
C THR A 26 9.12 4.34 12.97
N MET A 27 8.19 3.62 12.34
CA MET A 27 7.22 2.75 13.01
C MET A 27 7.50 1.26 12.79
N ALA A 28 8.64 0.92 12.25
CA ALA A 28 8.97 -0.47 11.99
C ALA A 28 9.42 -1.20 13.26
N PRO A 29 9.03 -2.48 13.46
CA PRO A 29 9.59 -3.29 14.54
C PRO A 29 11.12 -3.39 14.43
N ALA A 30 11.79 -3.46 15.58
CA ALA A 30 13.26 -3.53 15.63
C ALA A 30 13.85 -4.68 14.78
N MET A 31 13.16 -5.81 14.73
CA MET A 31 13.55 -6.98 13.93
C MET A 31 13.61 -6.66 12.42
N ARG A 32 12.76 -5.75 11.93
CA ARG A 32 12.76 -5.37 10.52
C ARG A 32 14.01 -4.59 10.11
N LYS A 33 14.52 -3.74 11.01
CA LYS A 33 15.79 -3.03 10.80
C LYS A 33 16.94 -4.00 10.59
N GLN A 34 17.02 -5.04 11.42
CA GLN A 34 18.05 -6.08 11.30
C GLN A 34 17.94 -6.88 10.01
N LEU A 35 16.71 -7.16 9.55
CA LEU A 35 16.48 -7.87 8.29
C LEU A 35 16.92 -7.06 7.07
N LEU A 36 16.84 -5.73 7.12
CA LEU A 36 17.25 -4.84 6.03
C LEU A 36 18.76 -4.70 5.90
N GLU A 37 19.52 -5.04 6.94
CA GLU A 37 21.00 -5.10 6.89
C GLU A 37 21.51 -6.32 6.10
N LYS A 38 20.66 -7.29 5.83
CA LYS A 38 20.98 -8.48 5.03
C LYS A 38 20.64 -8.24 3.55
N PRO A 39 21.48 -8.71 2.61
CA PRO A 39 21.14 -8.62 1.20
C PRO A 39 19.87 -9.42 0.88
N ILE A 40 18.93 -8.77 0.17
CA ILE A 40 17.72 -9.43 -0.29
C ILE A 40 18.06 -10.20 -1.56
N ILE A 41 17.93 -11.54 -1.51
CA ILE A 41 18.16 -12.41 -2.66
C ILE A 41 16.83 -12.58 -3.40
N ASN A 42 16.79 -12.21 -4.70
CA ASN A 42 15.64 -12.32 -5.59
C ASN A 42 14.34 -11.71 -5.01
N PRO A 43 14.32 -10.38 -4.71
CA PRO A 43 13.11 -9.74 -4.21
C PRO A 43 11.99 -9.84 -5.25
N LYS A 44 10.78 -10.16 -4.79
CA LYS A 44 9.58 -10.18 -5.64
C LYS A 44 8.93 -8.80 -5.61
N ASN A 45 8.61 -8.28 -6.78
CA ASN A 45 7.84 -7.05 -6.89
C ASN A 45 6.38 -7.30 -6.52
N ALA A 46 5.83 -6.35 -5.79
CA ALA A 46 4.43 -6.34 -5.39
C ALA A 46 3.94 -4.89 -5.34
N ALA A 47 2.64 -4.72 -5.44
CA ALA A 47 2.03 -3.40 -5.37
C ALA A 47 0.74 -3.45 -4.55
N VAL A 48 0.47 -2.36 -3.84
CA VAL A 48 -0.79 -2.13 -3.14
C VAL A 48 -1.39 -0.82 -3.62
N ILE A 49 -2.71 -0.69 -3.47
CA ILE A 49 -3.42 0.55 -3.80
C ILE A 49 -4.05 1.14 -2.54
N CYS A 50 -3.91 2.44 -2.36
CA CYS A 50 -4.69 3.20 -1.38
C CYS A 50 -5.83 3.88 -2.13
N LEU A 51 -7.00 3.25 -2.13
CA LEU A 51 -8.17 3.71 -2.88
C LEU A 51 -9.03 4.61 -2.01
N PHE A 52 -9.00 5.92 -2.29
CA PHE A 52 -9.82 6.91 -1.62
C PHE A 52 -11.19 7.07 -2.28
N TYR A 53 -12.21 7.28 -1.47
CA TYR A 53 -13.57 7.51 -1.94
C TYR A 53 -14.31 8.48 -1.03
N LYS A 54 -15.42 9.03 -1.54
CA LYS A 54 -16.32 9.88 -0.78
C LYS A 54 -17.27 9.02 0.04
N GLY A 55 -17.21 9.15 1.36
CA GLY A 55 -18.14 8.50 2.26
C GLY A 55 -19.54 9.10 2.19
N ILE A 56 -20.51 8.45 2.86
CA ILE A 56 -21.93 8.82 2.82
C ILE A 56 -22.22 10.22 3.38
N HIS A 57 -21.38 10.72 4.27
CA HIS A 57 -21.48 12.07 4.84
C HIS A 57 -20.51 13.06 4.17
N GLY A 58 -19.92 12.69 3.03
CA GLY A 58 -18.99 13.54 2.28
C GLY A 58 -17.55 13.50 2.77
N GLU A 59 -17.25 12.75 3.80
CA GLU A 59 -15.89 12.56 4.34
C GLU A 59 -14.99 11.78 3.40
N THR A 60 -13.67 11.97 3.54
CA THR A 60 -12.68 11.17 2.84
C THR A 60 -12.50 9.85 3.54
N SER A 61 -12.69 8.78 2.82
CA SER A 61 -12.50 7.40 3.29
C SER A 61 -11.58 6.64 2.35
N PHE A 62 -11.00 5.54 2.82
CA PHE A 62 -10.19 4.65 1.99
C PHE A 62 -10.47 3.20 2.32
N TYR A 63 -10.26 2.31 1.35
CA TYR A 63 -10.51 0.89 1.51
C TYR A 63 -9.34 0.17 2.17
N LEU A 64 -9.68 -0.66 3.15
CA LEU A 64 -8.80 -1.70 3.67
C LEU A 64 -9.47 -3.05 3.50
N ILE A 65 -8.67 -4.07 3.31
CA ILE A 65 -9.13 -5.46 3.30
C ILE A 65 -8.58 -6.21 4.52
N ARG A 66 -9.36 -7.15 5.00
CA ARG A 66 -8.88 -8.16 5.93
C ARG A 66 -8.59 -9.43 5.13
N ARG A 67 -7.35 -9.90 5.16
CA ARG A 67 -6.96 -11.13 4.49
C ARG A 67 -7.72 -12.32 5.06
N SER A 68 -8.10 -13.25 4.20
CA SER A 68 -8.77 -14.48 4.62
C SER A 68 -7.88 -15.31 5.53
N SER A 69 -8.52 -16.10 6.37
CA SER A 69 -7.83 -17.07 7.22
C SER A 69 -7.21 -18.18 6.36
N TYR A 70 -5.88 -18.33 6.43
CA TYR A 70 -5.12 -19.38 5.76
C TYR A 70 -3.84 -19.69 6.57
N PRO A 71 -3.23 -20.85 6.41
CA PRO A 71 -1.95 -21.15 7.08
C PRO A 71 -0.83 -20.29 6.46
N GLY A 72 -0.52 -19.16 7.08
CA GLY A 72 0.50 -18.21 6.61
C GLY A 72 0.64 -17.00 7.52
N VAL A 73 1.79 -16.31 7.41
CA VAL A 73 2.18 -15.19 8.29
C VAL A 73 1.28 -13.95 8.15
N HIS A 74 0.57 -13.80 7.03
CA HIS A 74 -0.30 -12.64 6.77
C HIS A 74 -1.79 -12.95 6.89
N SER A 75 -2.14 -14.12 7.45
CA SER A 75 -3.53 -14.52 7.71
C SER A 75 -4.21 -13.54 8.65
N ASN A 76 -5.46 -13.16 8.34
CA ASN A 76 -6.29 -12.23 9.11
C ASN A 76 -5.73 -10.80 9.28
N GLN A 77 -4.64 -10.44 8.63
CA GLN A 77 -4.12 -9.08 8.67
C GLN A 77 -5.01 -8.11 7.89
N VAL A 78 -5.14 -6.91 8.42
CA VAL A 78 -5.77 -5.78 7.71
C VAL A 78 -4.69 -5.02 6.94
N GLY A 79 -4.97 -4.67 5.71
CA GLY A 79 -4.04 -3.93 4.86
C GLY A 79 -4.69 -3.39 3.61
N PHE A 80 -3.90 -2.72 2.79
CA PHE A 80 -4.35 -2.25 1.49
C PHE A 80 -4.53 -3.42 0.51
N PRO A 81 -5.50 -3.34 -0.43
CA PRO A 81 -5.61 -4.30 -1.53
C PRO A 81 -4.34 -4.30 -2.37
N GLY A 82 -3.90 -5.46 -2.80
CA GLY A 82 -2.74 -5.60 -3.65
C GLY A 82 -2.19 -7.01 -3.68
N GLY A 83 -1.10 -7.20 -4.39
CA GLY A 83 -0.46 -8.49 -4.52
C GLY A 83 0.83 -8.44 -5.33
N LYS A 84 1.30 -9.60 -5.72
CA LYS A 84 2.55 -9.78 -6.45
C LYS A 84 2.38 -9.48 -7.94
N LEU A 85 3.43 -8.94 -8.54
CA LEU A 85 3.54 -8.79 -9.98
C LEU A 85 3.44 -10.17 -10.67
N GLU A 86 2.56 -10.26 -11.66
CA GLU A 86 2.41 -11.44 -12.51
C GLU A 86 2.94 -11.17 -13.92
N LYS A 87 3.15 -12.26 -14.66
CA LYS A 87 3.79 -12.23 -15.98
C LYS A 87 3.05 -11.35 -17.01
N ASN A 88 1.73 -11.25 -16.87
CA ASN A 88 0.87 -10.48 -17.78
C ASN A 88 0.62 -9.05 -17.34
N ASP A 89 1.14 -8.65 -16.18
CA ASP A 89 1.01 -7.28 -15.72
C ASP A 89 1.93 -6.36 -16.53
N ILE A 90 1.39 -5.24 -16.98
CA ILE A 90 2.13 -4.24 -17.75
C ILE A 90 3.15 -3.52 -16.86
N ASP A 91 2.70 -3.16 -15.64
CA ASP A 91 3.48 -2.46 -14.62
C ASP A 91 2.91 -2.74 -13.22
N LEU A 92 3.52 -2.16 -12.19
CA LEU A 92 3.05 -2.31 -10.80
C LEU A 92 1.69 -1.64 -10.55
N ALA A 93 1.36 -0.57 -11.28
CA ALA A 93 0.03 0.03 -11.19
C ALA A 93 -1.04 -0.93 -11.71
N HIS A 94 -0.77 -1.64 -12.80
CA HIS A 94 -1.63 -2.70 -13.33
C HIS A 94 -1.81 -3.83 -12.32
N THR A 95 -0.72 -4.27 -11.66
CA THR A 95 -0.78 -5.27 -10.58
C THR A 95 -1.75 -4.84 -9.47
N ALA A 96 -1.61 -3.62 -8.96
CA ALA A 96 -2.46 -3.10 -7.89
C ALA A 96 -3.94 -3.04 -8.28
N LEU A 97 -4.24 -2.61 -9.50
CA LEU A 97 -5.60 -2.55 -10.03
C LEU A 97 -6.21 -3.94 -10.23
N ARG A 98 -5.45 -4.88 -10.79
CA ARG A 98 -5.90 -6.27 -11.02
C ARG A 98 -6.26 -6.95 -9.69
N GLU A 99 -5.43 -6.81 -8.69
CA GLU A 99 -5.64 -7.42 -7.36
C GLU A 99 -6.80 -6.77 -6.58
N THR A 100 -7.25 -5.59 -7.01
CA THR A 100 -8.35 -4.86 -6.34
C THR A 100 -9.72 -5.16 -6.96
N GLN A 101 -9.77 -5.81 -8.08
CA GLN A 101 -11.01 -6.17 -8.78
C GLN A 101 -11.84 -7.23 -8.05
#